data_22830f7aa41ab4b72917917c3aa3f08e
#
_entry.id   22830f7aa41ab4b72917917c3aa3f08e
#
_cell.length_a   1.000
_cell.length_b   1.000
_cell.length_c   1.000
_cell.angle_alpha   90.00
_cell.angle_beta   90.00
_cell.angle_gamma   90.00
#
_symmetry.space_group_name_H-M   'P 1'
#
loop_
_entity.id
_entity.type
_entity.pdbx_description
1 polymer ?
#
loop_
_entity_poly.entity_id
_entity_poly.type
_entity_poly.pdbx_seq_one_letter_code
_entity_poly.pdbx_strand_id
1 'polypeptide(L)'
;MRLLALLVVCFPLAMAFPRLGLHEGYTRLVFDLEKGVQYQIAQTSDTLTLRFTGNRPPASDNDVGSPQVASYQVVPTPQGANVFVRLRPGVEVKTFLLEDANRRRLVVDVLTANQAPTSPPAAQPRPNPPKPRAQPKVVVLDPGHGGVDPGAVGFVVEKEVTLDLALRVKRILEREGVEVVLTRNRDTHLSPDKATDLGLRAEMANSKRNLFVSIHVNSASTPAQGIEVYYFGNTLDPALLAQVIRENGGGEVGRRLTQEAQSVSQRIMSDLIAQSNLMFSRQLAHYVQASLLRATGAVDRGVRQAPFYVLRNARIPAILVEVGFANHPTEGRKLQTDAYRQALAEGLARGILRFLNNGE
;
A
#
# COMPACT_ATOMS: atom_id res chain seq x y z
N MET A 1 -21.66 17.17 53.13
CA MET A 1 -21.04 17.22 51.79
C MET A 1 -20.94 15.81 51.24
N ARG A 2 -21.86 15.40 50.37
CA ARG A 2 -21.80 14.10 49.68
C ARG A 2 -21.12 14.29 48.34
N LEU A 3 -19.95 13.71 48.16
CA LEU A 3 -19.25 13.66 46.87
C LEU A 3 -20.02 12.72 45.94
N LEU A 4 -20.55 13.26 44.86
CA LEU A 4 -21.17 12.51 43.78
C LEU A 4 -20.01 12.08 42.82
N ALA A 5 -19.63 10.81 42.86
CA ALA A 5 -18.68 10.25 41.92
C ALA A 5 -19.38 10.07 40.56
N LEU A 6 -18.98 10.86 39.58
CA LEU A 6 -19.44 10.77 38.21
C LEU A 6 -18.75 9.52 37.57
N LEU A 7 -19.47 8.43 37.41
CA LEU A 7 -19.02 7.24 36.73
C LEU A 7 -19.08 7.52 35.21
N VAL A 8 -17.94 7.87 34.59
CA VAL A 8 -17.84 7.94 33.17
C VAL A 8 -17.80 6.52 32.61
N VAL A 9 -18.96 6.01 32.21
CA VAL A 9 -19.05 4.75 31.47
C VAL A 9 -18.58 5.03 30.05
N CYS A 10 -17.33 4.69 29.76
CA CYS A 10 -16.77 4.70 28.41
C CYS A 10 -17.40 3.51 27.66
N PHE A 11 -18.48 3.75 26.90
CA PHE A 11 -18.96 2.76 25.95
C PHE A 11 -17.90 2.60 24.84
N PRO A 12 -17.37 1.39 24.60
CA PRO A 12 -16.57 1.17 23.42
C PRO A 12 -17.47 1.47 22.21
N LEU A 13 -17.03 2.34 21.31
CA LEU A 13 -17.68 2.50 20.01
C LEU A 13 -17.76 1.12 19.37
N ALA A 14 -18.98 0.61 19.23
CA ALA A 14 -19.24 -0.65 18.54
C ALA A 14 -18.75 -0.47 17.09
N MET A 15 -17.62 -1.09 16.77
CA MET A 15 -17.10 -1.06 15.40
C MET A 15 -18.09 -1.78 14.50
N ALA A 16 -18.42 -1.15 13.36
CA ALA A 16 -19.32 -1.75 12.38
C ALA A 16 -18.77 -3.12 11.92
N PHE A 17 -19.66 -4.14 11.89
CA PHE A 17 -19.32 -5.51 11.51
C PHE A 17 -20.34 -6.00 10.46
N PRO A 18 -19.97 -6.19 9.21
CA PRO A 18 -18.69 -5.84 8.60
C PRO A 18 -18.54 -4.33 8.34
N ARG A 19 -17.30 -3.88 8.14
CA ARG A 19 -17.04 -2.58 7.53
C ARG A 19 -17.11 -2.74 6.01
N LEU A 20 -17.78 -1.79 5.35
CA LEU A 20 -18.01 -1.82 3.90
C LEU A 20 -17.13 -0.79 3.19
N GLY A 21 -16.56 -1.19 2.04
CA GLY A 21 -15.94 -0.32 1.06
C GLY A 21 -16.58 -0.53 -0.31
N LEU A 22 -17.09 0.56 -0.91
CA LEU A 22 -17.64 0.55 -2.27
C LEU A 22 -16.58 1.04 -3.25
N HIS A 23 -16.27 0.23 -4.25
CA HIS A 23 -15.24 0.51 -5.25
C HIS A 23 -15.79 0.37 -6.66
N GLU A 24 -15.14 0.99 -7.62
CA GLU A 24 -15.41 0.75 -9.02
C GLU A 24 -15.03 -0.71 -9.36
N GLY A 25 -16.04 -1.52 -9.71
CA GLY A 25 -15.84 -2.93 -10.07
C GLY A 25 -15.88 -3.94 -8.94
N TYR A 26 -15.85 -3.54 -7.66
CA TYR A 26 -16.02 -4.47 -6.54
C TYR A 26 -16.56 -3.82 -5.26
N THR A 27 -17.12 -4.64 -4.40
CA THR A 27 -17.53 -4.27 -3.03
C THR A 27 -16.68 -5.06 -2.05
N ARG A 28 -16.08 -4.40 -1.07
CA ARG A 28 -15.25 -4.99 -0.02
C ARG A 28 -15.98 -5.03 1.30
N LEU A 29 -15.98 -6.19 1.95
CA LEU A 29 -16.42 -6.37 3.33
C LEU A 29 -15.20 -6.75 4.18
N VAL A 30 -15.01 -6.06 5.32
CA VAL A 30 -13.91 -6.31 6.24
C VAL A 30 -14.46 -6.69 7.60
N PHE A 31 -14.05 -7.86 8.10
CA PHE A 31 -14.42 -8.39 9.39
C PHE A 31 -13.21 -8.36 10.33
N ASP A 32 -13.24 -7.54 11.36
CA ASP A 32 -12.23 -7.55 12.43
C ASP A 32 -12.43 -8.79 13.29
N LEU A 33 -11.39 -9.61 13.44
CA LEU A 33 -11.43 -10.86 14.18
C LEU A 33 -10.63 -10.70 15.48
N GLU A 34 -11.28 -10.98 16.60
CA GLU A 34 -10.61 -11.08 17.89
C GLU A 34 -9.66 -12.30 17.92
N LYS A 35 -8.72 -12.30 18.86
CA LYS A 35 -7.78 -13.41 19.02
C LYS A 35 -8.54 -14.72 19.31
N GLY A 36 -8.27 -15.76 18.54
CA GLY A 36 -8.91 -17.07 18.68
C GLY A 36 -10.21 -17.27 17.92
N VAL A 37 -10.76 -16.21 17.28
CA VAL A 37 -11.95 -16.35 16.44
C VAL A 37 -11.67 -17.28 15.26
N GLN A 38 -12.56 -18.28 15.09
CA GLN A 38 -12.59 -19.16 13.91
C GLN A 38 -13.66 -18.68 12.95
N TYR A 39 -13.47 -18.94 11.66
CA TYR A 39 -14.49 -18.64 10.64
C TYR A 39 -14.61 -19.75 9.61
N GLN A 40 -15.79 -19.88 9.03
CA GLN A 40 -16.09 -20.72 7.88
C GLN A 40 -16.82 -19.90 6.83
N ILE A 41 -16.55 -20.19 5.56
CA ILE A 41 -17.15 -19.51 4.42
C ILE A 41 -17.83 -20.55 3.54
N ALA A 42 -19.08 -20.28 3.18
CA ALA A 42 -19.82 -21.05 2.18
C ALA A 42 -20.46 -20.09 1.19
N GLN A 43 -20.48 -20.46 -0.08
CA GLN A 43 -21.05 -19.64 -1.14
C GLN A 43 -22.02 -20.46 -1.98
N THR A 44 -23.17 -19.85 -2.29
CA THR A 44 -24.10 -20.30 -3.33
C THR A 44 -24.07 -19.31 -4.48
N SER A 45 -24.92 -19.49 -5.48
CA SER A 45 -25.01 -18.58 -6.65
C SER A 45 -25.36 -17.13 -6.28
N ASP A 46 -26.07 -16.91 -5.19
CA ASP A 46 -26.64 -15.62 -4.81
C ASP A 46 -26.36 -15.20 -3.34
N THR A 47 -25.73 -16.06 -2.57
CA THR A 47 -25.48 -15.80 -1.14
C THR A 47 -24.11 -16.28 -0.73
N LEU A 48 -23.35 -15.39 -0.04
CA LEU A 48 -22.15 -15.73 0.69
C LEU A 48 -22.49 -15.79 2.18
N THR A 49 -22.24 -16.93 2.79
CA THR A 49 -22.44 -17.14 4.23
C THR A 49 -21.10 -17.23 4.94
N LEU A 50 -20.91 -16.38 5.94
CA LEU A 50 -19.75 -16.44 6.83
C LEU A 50 -20.23 -16.80 8.25
N ARG A 51 -19.65 -17.82 8.84
CA ARG A 51 -19.90 -18.23 10.22
C ARG A 51 -18.68 -17.93 11.05
N PHE A 52 -18.86 -17.12 12.08
CA PHE A 52 -17.80 -16.78 13.03
C PHE A 52 -18.08 -17.45 14.39
N THR A 53 -17.04 -17.99 15.00
CA THR A 53 -17.09 -18.54 16.36
C THR A 53 -16.18 -17.71 17.26
N GLY A 54 -16.72 -17.17 18.35
CA GLY A 54 -15.99 -16.30 19.29
C GLY A 54 -16.29 -14.81 19.14
N ASN A 55 -16.63 -14.32 17.95
CA ASN A 55 -17.00 -12.92 17.70
C ASN A 55 -18.51 -12.73 17.84
N ARG A 56 -18.95 -11.76 18.65
CA ARG A 56 -20.38 -11.50 18.94
C ARG A 56 -20.76 -10.05 18.57
N PRO A 57 -20.81 -9.72 17.28
CA PRO A 57 -21.27 -8.41 16.85
C PRO A 57 -22.78 -8.24 17.10
N PRO A 58 -23.29 -7.01 17.19
CA PRO A 58 -24.71 -6.75 17.24
C PRO A 58 -25.42 -7.24 15.97
N ALA A 59 -26.70 -7.59 16.10
CA ALA A 59 -27.53 -7.88 14.94
C ALA A 59 -27.64 -6.64 14.03
N SER A 60 -27.57 -6.85 12.72
CA SER A 60 -27.79 -5.79 11.75
C SER A 60 -28.36 -6.36 10.44
N ASP A 61 -29.11 -5.53 9.74
CA ASP A 61 -29.66 -5.80 8.42
C ASP A 61 -29.51 -4.52 7.59
N ASN A 62 -28.76 -4.57 6.49
CA ASN A 62 -28.36 -3.39 5.76
C ASN A 62 -28.41 -3.61 4.25
N ASP A 63 -29.12 -2.73 3.56
CA ASP A 63 -29.01 -2.59 2.12
C ASP A 63 -27.68 -1.95 1.75
N VAL A 64 -26.95 -2.55 0.82
CA VAL A 64 -25.63 -2.05 0.39
C VAL A 64 -25.74 -1.19 -0.86
N GLY A 65 -26.73 -1.49 -1.73
CA GLY A 65 -26.98 -0.70 -2.94
C GLY A 65 -25.85 -0.72 -3.97
N SER A 66 -24.90 -1.64 -3.86
CA SER A 66 -23.79 -1.74 -4.81
C SER A 66 -24.13 -2.62 -6.02
N PRO A 67 -23.39 -2.49 -7.14
CA PRO A 67 -23.54 -3.39 -8.28
C PRO A 67 -23.21 -4.86 -8.00
N GLN A 68 -22.47 -5.15 -6.91
CA GLN A 68 -22.00 -6.50 -6.58
C GLN A 68 -22.76 -7.13 -5.40
N VAL A 69 -23.15 -6.32 -4.42
CA VAL A 69 -23.80 -6.76 -3.19
C VAL A 69 -25.13 -6.02 -3.02
N ALA A 70 -26.21 -6.76 -2.86
CA ALA A 70 -27.53 -6.20 -2.62
C ALA A 70 -27.69 -5.77 -1.16
N SER A 71 -27.45 -6.70 -0.24
CA SER A 71 -27.59 -6.48 1.20
C SER A 71 -26.69 -7.41 2.00
N TYR A 72 -26.52 -7.14 3.30
CA TYR A 72 -25.99 -8.12 4.22
C TYR A 72 -26.77 -8.10 5.53
N GLN A 73 -26.83 -9.26 6.19
CA GLN A 73 -27.47 -9.45 7.49
C GLN A 73 -26.50 -10.10 8.47
N VAL A 74 -26.41 -9.57 9.68
CA VAL A 74 -25.64 -10.16 10.78
C VAL A 74 -26.62 -10.74 11.80
N VAL A 75 -26.50 -12.05 12.02
CA VAL A 75 -27.33 -12.79 12.98
C VAL A 75 -26.44 -13.32 14.11
N PRO A 76 -26.49 -12.73 15.31
CA PRO A 76 -25.77 -13.24 16.47
C PRO A 76 -26.21 -14.66 16.82
N THR A 77 -25.26 -15.49 17.28
CA THR A 77 -25.53 -16.84 17.78
C THR A 77 -24.91 -17.00 19.17
N PRO A 78 -25.29 -18.00 19.95
CA PRO A 78 -24.70 -18.26 21.28
C PRO A 78 -23.18 -18.43 21.24
N GLN A 79 -22.61 -18.86 20.10
CA GLN A 79 -21.19 -19.15 19.92
C GLN A 79 -20.45 -18.09 19.10
N GLY A 80 -21.15 -17.11 18.50
CA GLY A 80 -20.55 -16.09 17.64
C GLY A 80 -21.58 -15.34 16.79
N ALA A 81 -21.41 -15.38 15.46
CA ALA A 81 -22.35 -14.77 14.51
C ALA A 81 -22.34 -15.47 13.15
N ASN A 82 -23.49 -15.46 12.49
CA ASN A 82 -23.60 -15.74 11.06
C ASN A 82 -23.79 -14.43 10.31
N VAL A 83 -23.09 -14.27 9.18
CA VAL A 83 -23.27 -13.14 8.27
C VAL A 83 -23.70 -13.70 6.92
N PHE A 84 -24.82 -13.20 6.43
CA PHE A 84 -25.38 -13.55 5.14
C PHE A 84 -25.23 -12.34 4.23
N VAL A 85 -24.48 -12.48 3.14
CA VAL A 85 -24.27 -11.43 2.14
C VAL A 85 -25.03 -11.83 0.88
N ARG A 86 -26.03 -11.07 0.50
CA ARG A 86 -26.78 -11.29 -0.74
C ARG A 86 -26.02 -10.73 -1.91
N LEU A 87 -25.57 -11.61 -2.79
CA LEU A 87 -24.80 -11.29 -3.97
C LEU A 87 -25.73 -10.93 -5.14
N ARG A 88 -25.28 -10.06 -6.02
CA ARG A 88 -25.94 -9.85 -7.30
C ARG A 88 -25.45 -10.86 -8.34
N PRO A 89 -26.25 -11.13 -9.40
CA PRO A 89 -25.81 -12.05 -10.46
C PRO A 89 -24.52 -11.60 -11.15
N GLY A 90 -23.67 -12.54 -11.54
CA GLY A 90 -22.47 -12.26 -12.31
C GLY A 90 -21.34 -11.65 -11.48
N VAL A 91 -21.19 -12.07 -10.22
CA VAL A 91 -20.09 -11.66 -9.35
C VAL A 91 -19.15 -12.83 -9.03
N GLU A 92 -17.89 -12.50 -8.75
CA GLU A 92 -16.85 -13.38 -8.23
C GLU A 92 -16.51 -12.95 -6.81
N VAL A 93 -16.31 -13.90 -5.88
CA VAL A 93 -15.94 -13.60 -4.50
C VAL A 93 -14.50 -14.02 -4.26
N LYS A 94 -13.68 -13.10 -3.75
CA LYS A 94 -12.30 -13.37 -3.28
C LYS A 94 -12.21 -13.10 -1.80
N THR A 95 -11.55 -14.00 -1.07
CA THR A 95 -11.37 -13.87 0.38
C THR A 95 -9.91 -14.00 0.74
N PHE A 96 -9.44 -13.18 1.68
CA PHE A 96 -8.09 -13.27 2.21
C PHE A 96 -8.03 -12.80 3.65
N LEU A 97 -7.07 -13.32 4.39
CA LEU A 97 -6.83 -13.00 5.78
C LEU A 97 -5.66 -12.02 5.90
N LEU A 98 -5.88 -10.92 6.59
CA LEU A 98 -4.83 -9.98 6.96
C LEU A 98 -4.51 -10.13 8.44
N GLU A 99 -3.26 -10.50 8.75
CA GLU A 99 -2.78 -10.62 10.13
C GLU A 99 -1.60 -9.67 10.35
N ASP A 100 -1.67 -8.86 11.39
CA ASP A 100 -0.56 -8.11 11.95
C ASP A 100 -0.39 -8.46 13.44
N ALA A 101 0.64 -7.94 14.10
CA ALA A 101 0.98 -8.29 15.49
C ALA A 101 -0.19 -8.14 16.47
N ASN A 102 -1.17 -7.27 16.18
CA ASN A 102 -2.26 -6.93 17.11
C ASN A 102 -3.67 -7.06 16.50
N ARG A 103 -3.79 -7.33 15.19
CA ARG A 103 -5.10 -7.35 14.49
C ARG A 103 -5.14 -8.47 13.46
N ARG A 104 -6.28 -9.12 13.42
CA ARG A 104 -6.61 -10.15 12.45
C ARG A 104 -7.90 -9.77 11.75
N ARG A 105 -7.91 -9.78 10.41
CA ARG A 105 -9.06 -9.34 9.61
C ARG A 105 -9.30 -10.28 8.45
N LEU A 106 -10.53 -10.72 8.32
CA LEU A 106 -11.00 -11.39 7.11
C LEU A 106 -11.51 -10.31 6.16
N VAL A 107 -11.00 -10.30 4.94
CA VAL A 107 -11.42 -9.42 3.86
C VAL A 107 -12.14 -10.26 2.81
N VAL A 108 -13.29 -9.77 2.37
CA VAL A 108 -14.11 -10.37 1.31
C VAL A 108 -14.32 -9.33 0.22
N ASP A 109 -13.79 -9.58 -0.96
CA ASP A 109 -14.01 -8.78 -2.17
C ASP A 109 -15.03 -9.46 -3.05
N VAL A 110 -16.12 -8.76 -3.36
CA VAL A 110 -17.12 -9.17 -4.31
C VAL A 110 -16.93 -8.37 -5.58
N LEU A 111 -16.46 -9.03 -6.65
CA LEU A 111 -16.09 -8.39 -7.92
C LEU A 111 -17.19 -8.61 -8.95
N THR A 112 -17.39 -7.65 -9.85
CA THR A 112 -18.20 -7.89 -11.05
C THR A 112 -17.44 -8.86 -11.95
N ALA A 113 -17.99 -10.04 -12.20
CA ALA A 113 -17.41 -10.97 -13.15
C ALA A 113 -17.47 -10.31 -14.55
N ASN A 114 -16.34 -10.27 -15.25
CA ASN A 114 -16.34 -9.91 -16.66
C ASN A 114 -17.30 -10.87 -17.36
N GLN A 115 -18.30 -10.34 -18.06
CA GLN A 115 -19.27 -11.13 -18.81
C GLN A 115 -18.52 -12.02 -19.81
N ALA A 116 -18.37 -13.29 -19.45
CA ALA A 116 -18.06 -14.31 -20.44
C ALA A 116 -19.31 -14.46 -21.33
N PRO A 117 -19.20 -14.43 -22.66
CA PRO A 117 -20.34 -14.60 -23.54
C PRO A 117 -20.99 -15.98 -23.28
N THR A 118 -22.33 -15.98 -23.14
CA THR A 118 -23.17 -17.18 -23.01
C THR A 118 -22.88 -18.17 -24.14
N SER A 119 -22.41 -19.37 -23.76
CA SER A 119 -22.14 -20.45 -24.72
C SER A 119 -23.41 -21.04 -25.31
N PRO A 120 -23.50 -21.27 -26.65
CA PRO A 120 -24.47 -22.15 -27.27
C PRO A 120 -24.11 -23.63 -27.03
N PRO A 121 -25.04 -24.58 -27.28
CA PRO A 121 -24.98 -25.97 -26.82
C PRO A 121 -23.86 -26.79 -27.47
N ALA A 122 -23.45 -27.82 -26.75
CA ALA A 122 -22.30 -28.71 -26.94
C ALA A 122 -21.98 -29.09 -28.39
N ALA A 123 -20.77 -28.80 -28.81
CA ALA A 123 -20.10 -29.42 -29.95
C ALA A 123 -18.60 -29.68 -29.56
N GLN A 124 -18.22 -30.90 -29.79
CA GLN A 124 -16.88 -31.54 -29.86
C GLN A 124 -15.63 -30.88 -29.27
N PRO A 125 -14.65 -31.61 -28.68
CA PRO A 125 -13.50 -31.09 -27.97
C PRO A 125 -12.61 -30.28 -28.91
N ARG A 126 -12.63 -28.98 -28.75
CA ARG A 126 -11.64 -28.05 -29.35
C ARG A 126 -10.44 -27.91 -28.42
N PRO A 127 -9.23 -27.67 -28.93
CA PRO A 127 -8.05 -27.42 -28.10
C PRO A 127 -8.34 -26.25 -27.14
N ASN A 128 -7.88 -26.39 -25.88
CA ASN A 128 -8.11 -25.42 -24.80
C ASN A 128 -7.86 -23.98 -25.29
N PRO A 129 -8.82 -23.07 -25.09
CA PRO A 129 -8.58 -21.66 -25.35
C PRO A 129 -7.42 -21.19 -24.45
N PRO A 130 -6.58 -20.28 -24.93
CA PRO A 130 -5.52 -19.74 -24.09
C PRO A 130 -6.17 -19.12 -22.85
N LYS A 131 -5.62 -19.42 -21.64
CA LYS A 131 -6.05 -18.82 -20.37
C LYS A 131 -6.21 -17.31 -20.57
N PRO A 132 -7.28 -16.68 -20.04
CA PRO A 132 -7.42 -15.22 -20.08
C PRO A 132 -6.11 -14.63 -19.57
N ARG A 133 -5.47 -13.81 -20.39
CA ARG A 133 -4.23 -13.16 -20.01
C ARG A 133 -4.55 -12.26 -18.81
N ALA A 134 -4.05 -12.61 -17.63
CA ALA A 134 -4.19 -11.76 -16.45
C ALA A 134 -3.77 -10.33 -16.83
N GLN A 135 -4.54 -9.35 -16.42
CA GLN A 135 -4.16 -7.96 -16.70
C GLN A 135 -2.75 -7.74 -16.13
N PRO A 136 -1.84 -7.14 -16.90
CA PRO A 136 -0.47 -6.95 -16.45
C PRO A 136 -0.46 -6.14 -15.16
N LYS A 137 0.26 -6.61 -14.14
CA LYS A 137 0.52 -5.86 -12.92
C LYS A 137 1.34 -4.65 -13.29
N VAL A 138 0.91 -3.45 -12.90
CA VAL A 138 1.57 -2.18 -13.25
C VAL A 138 2.16 -1.54 -12.01
N VAL A 139 3.47 -1.31 -12.02
CA VAL A 139 4.25 -0.67 -10.96
C VAL A 139 4.70 0.71 -11.39
N VAL A 140 4.46 1.72 -10.58
CA VAL A 140 5.07 3.04 -10.77
C VAL A 140 6.36 3.10 -9.97
N LEU A 141 7.48 3.38 -10.63
CA LEU A 141 8.75 3.71 -9.99
C LEU A 141 8.99 5.21 -10.13
N ASP A 142 9.24 5.85 -9.00
CA ASP A 142 9.50 7.28 -8.91
C ASP A 142 10.96 7.51 -8.50
N PRO A 143 11.89 7.70 -9.45
CA PRO A 143 13.23 8.15 -9.10
C PRO A 143 13.17 9.58 -8.56
N GLY A 144 13.47 9.75 -7.27
CA GLY A 144 13.44 11.04 -6.61
C GLY A 144 14.30 12.09 -7.29
N HIS A 145 13.95 13.37 -7.12
CA HIS A 145 14.66 14.53 -7.68
C HIS A 145 14.73 14.53 -9.22
N GLY A 146 15.68 15.26 -9.81
CA GLY A 146 15.91 15.33 -11.26
C GLY A 146 15.95 16.76 -11.80
N GLY A 147 16.60 16.94 -12.94
CA GLY A 147 16.79 18.25 -13.56
C GLY A 147 17.62 19.19 -12.67
N VAL A 148 17.04 20.32 -12.31
CA VAL A 148 17.70 21.34 -11.45
C VAL A 148 17.79 20.92 -9.97
N ASP A 149 16.99 19.93 -9.54
CA ASP A 149 17.01 19.42 -8.18
C ASP A 149 17.95 18.20 -8.08
N PRO A 150 19.17 18.37 -7.50
CA PRO A 150 20.13 17.28 -7.39
C PRO A 150 19.76 16.26 -6.29
N GLY A 151 18.90 16.62 -5.33
CA GLY A 151 18.74 15.89 -4.08
C GLY A 151 19.98 15.98 -3.19
N ALA A 152 20.24 14.94 -2.41
CA ALA A 152 21.44 14.84 -1.59
C ALA A 152 22.71 14.80 -2.46
N VAL A 153 23.72 15.57 -2.05
CA VAL A 153 25.04 15.63 -2.70
C VAL A 153 26.10 15.22 -1.68
N GLY A 154 26.90 14.24 -2.05
CA GLY A 154 27.98 13.72 -1.22
C GLY A 154 28.98 12.94 -2.07
N PHE A 155 29.27 11.69 -1.73
CA PHE A 155 30.05 10.78 -2.59
C PHE A 155 29.33 10.46 -3.90
N VAL A 156 28.01 10.62 -3.91
CA VAL A 156 27.13 10.48 -5.10
C VAL A 156 26.16 11.66 -5.13
N VAL A 157 25.55 11.88 -6.30
CA VAL A 157 24.43 12.80 -6.50
C VAL A 157 23.15 11.95 -6.52
N GLU A 158 22.22 12.25 -5.65
CA GLU A 158 21.01 11.43 -5.44
C GLU A 158 20.22 11.23 -6.74
N LYS A 159 19.91 12.27 -7.49
CA LYS A 159 19.12 12.18 -8.73
C LYS A 159 19.69 11.19 -9.75
N GLU A 160 21.01 10.98 -9.76
CA GLU A 160 21.70 10.06 -10.68
C GLU A 160 21.54 8.61 -10.19
N VAL A 161 21.73 8.39 -8.87
CA VAL A 161 21.58 7.06 -8.27
C VAL A 161 20.14 6.57 -8.37
N THR A 162 19.18 7.43 -8.02
CA THR A 162 17.76 7.07 -8.04
C THR A 162 17.27 6.72 -9.45
N LEU A 163 17.74 7.46 -10.47
CA LEU A 163 17.42 7.16 -11.87
C LEU A 163 18.04 5.82 -12.31
N ASP A 164 19.32 5.60 -12.03
CA ASP A 164 20.01 4.35 -12.37
C ASP A 164 19.33 3.14 -11.70
N LEU A 165 19.01 3.24 -10.41
CA LEU A 165 18.29 2.19 -9.68
C LEU A 165 16.92 1.92 -10.28
N ALA A 166 16.13 2.95 -10.55
CA ALA A 166 14.79 2.79 -11.14
C ALA A 166 14.85 2.11 -12.52
N LEU A 167 15.84 2.45 -13.36
CA LEU A 167 16.05 1.82 -14.66
C LEU A 167 16.48 0.34 -14.54
N ARG A 168 17.29 -0.01 -13.54
CA ARG A 168 17.67 -1.40 -13.25
C ARG A 168 16.46 -2.21 -12.74
N VAL A 169 15.73 -1.66 -11.77
CA VAL A 169 14.52 -2.29 -11.21
C VAL A 169 13.48 -2.51 -12.32
N LYS A 170 13.25 -1.50 -13.17
CA LYS A 170 12.37 -1.62 -14.34
C LYS A 170 12.74 -2.83 -15.20
N ARG A 171 14.00 -2.96 -15.59
CA ARG A 171 14.46 -4.09 -16.42
C ARG A 171 14.23 -5.46 -15.76
N ILE A 172 14.39 -5.54 -14.43
CA ILE A 172 14.16 -6.79 -13.68
C ILE A 172 12.67 -7.11 -13.65
N LEU A 173 11.82 -6.16 -13.28
CA LEU A 173 10.38 -6.34 -13.18
C LEU A 173 9.73 -6.67 -14.53
N GLU A 174 10.17 -6.05 -15.61
CA GLU A 174 9.65 -6.31 -16.97
C GLU A 174 9.98 -7.74 -17.45
N ARG A 175 11.13 -8.29 -17.09
CA ARG A 175 11.46 -9.72 -17.34
C ARG A 175 10.53 -10.68 -16.63
N GLU A 176 9.98 -10.26 -15.50
CA GLU A 176 9.01 -11.05 -14.70
C GLU A 176 7.55 -10.76 -15.12
N GLY A 177 7.34 -10.07 -16.25
CA GLY A 177 6.02 -9.78 -16.81
C GLY A 177 5.25 -8.66 -16.11
N VAL A 178 5.93 -7.83 -15.32
CA VAL A 178 5.33 -6.65 -14.66
C VAL A 178 5.55 -5.43 -15.53
N GLU A 179 4.48 -4.69 -15.84
CA GLU A 179 4.58 -3.41 -16.54
C GLU A 179 5.12 -2.33 -15.59
N VAL A 180 6.07 -1.53 -16.05
CA VAL A 180 6.69 -0.48 -15.25
C VAL A 180 6.54 0.89 -15.89
N VAL A 181 5.93 1.80 -15.16
CA VAL A 181 5.82 3.22 -15.48
C VAL A 181 6.82 3.99 -14.63
N LEU A 182 7.65 4.81 -15.27
CA LEU A 182 8.57 5.71 -14.58
C LEU A 182 7.99 7.11 -14.51
N THR A 183 8.11 7.81 -13.36
CA THR A 183 7.76 9.24 -13.29
C THR A 183 8.71 10.09 -14.14
N ARG A 184 9.99 9.72 -14.18
CA ARG A 184 11.00 10.23 -15.11
C ARG A 184 11.94 9.12 -15.57
N ASN A 185 12.37 9.17 -16.83
CA ASN A 185 13.30 8.18 -17.43
C ASN A 185 14.63 8.80 -17.88
N ARG A 186 14.86 10.06 -17.52
CA ARG A 186 16.08 10.84 -17.80
C ARG A 186 16.28 11.88 -16.71
N ASP A 187 17.39 12.62 -16.76
CA ASP A 187 17.64 13.73 -15.81
C ASP A 187 16.75 14.93 -16.14
N THR A 188 15.54 14.92 -15.59
CA THR A 188 14.53 15.97 -15.75
C THR A 188 13.65 16.04 -14.52
N HIS A 189 13.04 17.18 -14.25
CA HIS A 189 11.88 17.34 -13.35
C HIS A 189 10.59 17.31 -14.17
N LEU A 190 9.45 17.11 -13.52
CA LEU A 190 8.11 17.16 -14.15
C LEU A 190 7.58 18.59 -14.19
N SER A 191 8.01 19.43 -13.25
CA SER A 191 7.72 20.86 -13.20
C SER A 191 8.86 21.60 -12.51
N PRO A 192 9.18 22.85 -12.94
CA PRO A 192 10.14 23.70 -12.21
C PRO A 192 9.62 24.14 -10.83
N ASP A 193 8.30 24.18 -10.63
CA ASP A 193 7.69 24.38 -9.32
C ASP A 193 7.65 23.09 -8.52
N LYS A 194 8.29 23.09 -7.33
CA LYS A 194 8.48 21.87 -6.53
C LYS A 194 7.16 21.26 -6.06
N ALA A 195 6.18 22.07 -5.71
CA ALA A 195 4.88 21.56 -5.27
C ALA A 195 4.14 20.87 -6.42
N THR A 196 4.18 21.47 -7.59
CA THR A 196 3.62 20.90 -8.82
C THR A 196 4.37 19.62 -9.23
N ASP A 197 5.71 19.60 -9.16
CA ASP A 197 6.53 18.41 -9.47
C ASP A 197 6.12 17.23 -8.58
N LEU A 198 6.12 17.41 -7.27
CA LEU A 198 5.71 16.38 -6.31
C LEU A 198 4.23 15.99 -6.48
N GLY A 199 3.38 16.95 -6.85
CA GLY A 199 1.97 16.73 -7.18
C GLY A 199 1.79 15.77 -8.34
N LEU A 200 2.45 16.05 -9.45
CA LEU A 200 2.40 15.23 -10.68
C LEU A 200 2.93 13.81 -10.43
N ARG A 201 4.01 13.65 -9.64
CA ARG A 201 4.51 12.33 -9.23
C ARG A 201 3.46 11.55 -8.43
N ALA A 202 2.86 12.18 -7.41
CA ALA A 202 1.83 11.55 -6.58
C ALA A 202 0.56 11.16 -7.37
N GLU A 203 0.19 11.91 -8.39
CA GLU A 203 -0.98 11.62 -9.24
C GLU A 203 -0.78 10.36 -10.10
N MET A 204 0.46 9.95 -10.35
CA MET A 204 0.74 8.69 -11.03
C MET A 204 0.40 7.46 -10.16
N ALA A 205 0.28 7.63 -8.83
CA ALA A 205 -0.23 6.63 -7.89
C ALA A 205 -1.77 6.55 -7.93
N ASN A 206 -2.36 6.17 -9.06
CA ASN A 206 -3.81 6.11 -9.26
C ASN A 206 -4.33 4.66 -9.39
N SER A 207 -5.65 4.48 -9.37
CA SER A 207 -6.33 3.17 -9.35
C SER A 207 -6.08 2.27 -10.59
N LYS A 208 -5.46 2.80 -11.66
CA LYS A 208 -5.04 2.01 -12.83
C LYS A 208 -3.69 1.32 -12.61
N ARG A 209 -3.07 1.48 -11.45
CA ARG A 209 -1.75 0.97 -11.07
C ARG A 209 -1.87 0.06 -9.84
N ASN A 210 -0.91 -0.84 -9.64
CA ASN A 210 -0.92 -1.75 -8.50
C ASN A 210 -0.14 -1.22 -7.31
N LEU A 211 0.99 -0.55 -7.54
CA LEU A 211 1.80 0.08 -6.50
C LEU A 211 2.65 1.24 -7.01
N PHE A 212 3.09 2.06 -6.05
CA PHE A 212 3.99 3.18 -6.26
C PHE A 212 5.22 3.06 -5.34
N VAL A 213 6.41 3.16 -5.89
CA VAL A 213 7.67 3.08 -5.16
C VAL A 213 8.55 4.26 -5.51
N SER A 214 8.71 5.20 -4.58
CA SER A 214 9.66 6.31 -4.68
C SER A 214 11.02 5.86 -4.17
N ILE A 215 12.09 6.18 -4.90
CA ILE A 215 13.46 5.77 -4.60
C ILE A 215 14.28 7.01 -4.31
N HIS A 216 14.94 7.05 -3.14
CA HIS A 216 15.72 8.15 -2.62
C HIS A 216 17.06 7.71 -2.06
N VAL A 217 17.96 8.66 -1.85
CA VAL A 217 19.24 8.49 -1.15
C VAL A 217 19.37 9.57 -0.10
N ASN A 218 19.37 9.19 1.15
CA ASN A 218 19.38 10.09 2.29
C ASN A 218 20.70 10.87 2.43
N SER A 219 20.65 11.90 3.26
CA SER A 219 21.81 12.63 3.75
C SER A 219 21.57 13.09 5.18
N ALA A 220 22.58 13.01 6.03
CA ALA A 220 22.49 13.42 7.43
C ALA A 220 23.63 14.36 7.82
N SER A 221 23.36 15.27 8.77
CA SER A 221 24.37 16.16 9.36
C SER A 221 25.37 15.44 10.26
N THR A 222 24.98 14.28 10.80
CA THR A 222 25.83 13.37 11.58
C THR A 222 26.02 12.07 10.81
N PRO A 223 27.14 11.34 11.01
CA PRO A 223 27.36 10.08 10.31
C PRO A 223 26.19 9.10 10.54
N ALA A 224 25.44 8.81 9.48
CA ALA A 224 24.36 7.84 9.49
C ALA A 224 24.47 6.95 8.24
N GLN A 225 24.10 5.67 8.38
CA GLN A 225 24.14 4.69 7.31
C GLN A 225 22.97 3.72 7.44
N GLY A 226 22.64 3.05 6.35
CA GLY A 226 21.63 2.00 6.33
C GLY A 226 20.42 2.36 5.49
N ILE A 227 19.50 1.40 5.40
CA ILE A 227 18.30 1.46 4.57
C ILE A 227 17.10 1.66 5.48
N GLU A 228 16.20 2.56 5.09
CA GLU A 228 14.91 2.77 5.74
C GLU A 228 13.80 2.90 4.70
N VAL A 229 12.62 2.39 5.03
CA VAL A 229 11.47 2.45 4.14
C VAL A 229 10.32 3.15 4.83
N TYR A 230 9.66 4.03 4.10
CA TYR A 230 8.56 4.83 4.60
C TYR A 230 7.26 4.51 3.87
N TYR A 231 6.18 4.48 4.64
CA TYR A 231 4.83 4.55 4.11
C TYR A 231 4.11 5.79 4.67
N PHE A 232 3.04 6.20 4.01
CA PHE A 232 2.37 7.45 4.35
C PHE A 232 1.78 7.43 5.76
N GLY A 233 1.91 8.54 6.49
CA GLY A 233 1.37 8.73 7.84
C GLY A 233 2.03 9.89 8.56
N ASN A 234 1.68 10.10 9.82
CA ASN A 234 2.29 11.13 10.65
C ASN A 234 3.49 10.60 11.44
N THR A 235 4.37 11.50 11.82
CA THR A 235 5.47 11.25 12.76
C THR A 235 5.53 12.34 13.82
N LEU A 236 5.94 11.96 15.03
CA LEU A 236 6.26 12.88 16.13
C LEU A 236 7.78 13.04 16.33
N ASP A 237 8.59 12.32 15.56
CA ASP A 237 10.05 12.39 15.61
C ASP A 237 10.52 13.69 14.91
N PRO A 238 11.13 14.67 15.65
CA PRO A 238 11.53 15.94 15.06
C PRO A 238 12.64 15.80 14.01
N ALA A 239 13.54 14.82 14.17
CA ALA A 239 14.61 14.57 13.21
C ALA A 239 14.07 14.04 11.89
N LEU A 240 13.12 13.09 11.96
CA LEU A 240 12.41 12.59 10.78
C LEU A 240 11.58 13.69 10.13
N LEU A 241 10.89 14.53 10.91
CA LEU A 241 10.11 15.64 10.37
C LEU A 241 10.99 16.64 9.61
N ALA A 242 12.20 16.94 10.14
CA ALA A 242 13.16 17.78 9.46
C ALA A 242 13.65 17.17 8.13
N GLN A 243 13.83 15.86 8.08
CA GLN A 243 14.13 15.13 6.83
C GLN A 243 12.97 15.26 5.84
N VAL A 244 11.73 14.99 6.26
CA VAL A 244 10.53 15.12 5.42
C VAL A 244 10.38 16.53 4.84
N ILE A 245 10.65 17.57 5.65
CA ILE A 245 10.60 18.96 5.16
C ILE A 245 11.62 19.18 4.04
N ARG A 246 12.83 18.61 4.14
CA ARG A 246 13.84 18.71 3.07
C ARG A 246 13.36 18.04 1.79
N GLU A 247 12.86 16.80 1.87
CA GLU A 247 12.36 16.03 0.74
C GLU A 247 11.12 16.68 0.11
N ASN A 248 10.25 17.29 0.90
CA ASN A 248 9.10 18.04 0.42
C ASN A 248 9.47 19.41 -0.18
N GLY A 249 10.76 19.73 -0.36
CA GLY A 249 11.24 20.91 -1.07
C GLY A 249 12.01 21.92 -0.22
N GLY A 250 12.21 21.63 1.05
CA GLY A 250 12.98 22.50 1.97
C GLY A 250 12.31 23.83 2.29
N GLY A 251 12.90 24.58 3.20
CA GLY A 251 12.48 25.93 3.51
C GLY A 251 10.98 26.07 3.84
N GLU A 252 10.36 27.12 3.34
CA GLU A 252 8.93 27.41 3.55
C GLU A 252 8.03 26.47 2.73
N VAL A 253 8.43 26.19 1.49
CA VAL A 253 7.69 25.25 0.61
C VAL A 253 7.62 23.87 1.26
N GLY A 254 8.74 23.33 1.74
CA GLY A 254 8.77 22.04 2.40
C GLY A 254 7.93 22.00 3.66
N ARG A 255 7.96 23.04 4.50
CA ARG A 255 7.09 23.15 5.69
C ARG A 255 5.61 23.14 5.31
N ARG A 256 5.20 23.92 4.33
CA ARG A 256 3.81 24.01 3.86
C ARG A 256 3.33 22.66 3.32
N LEU A 257 4.10 22.02 2.44
CA LEU A 257 3.74 20.73 1.86
C LEU A 257 3.69 19.62 2.92
N THR A 258 4.57 19.68 3.93
CA THR A 258 4.56 18.74 5.06
C THR A 258 3.29 18.89 5.89
N GLN A 259 2.87 20.11 6.20
CA GLN A 259 1.62 20.40 6.93
C GLN A 259 0.38 19.95 6.13
N GLU A 260 0.37 20.15 4.81
CA GLU A 260 -0.68 19.66 3.93
C GLU A 260 -0.75 18.11 3.98
N ALA A 261 0.39 17.43 3.86
CA ALA A 261 0.47 15.97 3.94
C ALA A 261 0.00 15.46 5.32
N GLN A 262 0.38 16.11 6.42
CA GLN A 262 -0.10 15.79 7.77
C GLN A 262 -1.63 15.92 7.88
N SER A 263 -2.21 16.97 7.30
CA SER A 263 -3.66 17.17 7.27
C SER A 263 -4.37 16.08 6.44
N VAL A 264 -3.78 15.64 5.33
CA VAL A 264 -4.28 14.50 4.55
C VAL A 264 -4.21 13.22 5.38
N SER A 265 -3.10 12.95 6.07
CA SER A 265 -2.94 11.78 6.92
C SER A 265 -3.99 11.69 8.03
N GLN A 266 -4.37 12.81 8.65
CA GLN A 266 -5.44 12.84 9.64
C GLN A 266 -6.80 12.48 9.03
N ARG A 267 -7.12 12.97 7.83
CA ARG A 267 -8.37 12.65 7.12
C ARG A 267 -8.45 11.18 6.68
N ILE A 268 -7.33 10.58 6.31
CA ILE A 268 -7.27 9.15 5.93
C ILE A 268 -7.71 8.23 7.07
N MET A 269 -7.57 8.64 8.33
CA MET A 269 -8.03 7.86 9.48
C MET A 269 -9.55 7.63 9.49
N SER A 270 -10.32 8.42 8.76
CA SER A 270 -11.77 8.25 8.58
C SER A 270 -12.16 7.54 7.27
N ASP A 271 -11.21 7.28 6.36
CA ASP A 271 -11.44 6.64 5.06
C ASP A 271 -10.93 5.18 5.07
N LEU A 272 -11.85 4.23 5.00
CA LEU A 272 -11.54 2.80 5.06
C LEU A 272 -10.70 2.29 3.86
N ILE A 273 -10.88 2.90 2.69
CA ILE A 273 -10.11 2.55 1.48
C ILE A 273 -8.65 2.98 1.67
N ALA A 274 -8.47 4.22 2.09
CA ALA A 274 -7.14 4.75 2.34
C ALA A 274 -6.44 4.01 3.48
N GLN A 275 -7.16 3.61 4.54
CA GLN A 275 -6.61 2.75 5.60
C GLN A 275 -6.16 1.39 5.08
N SER A 276 -6.94 0.74 4.21
CA SER A 276 -6.55 -0.54 3.60
C SER A 276 -5.27 -0.38 2.76
N ASN A 277 -5.19 0.68 1.95
CA ASN A 277 -3.99 0.96 1.17
C ASN A 277 -2.76 1.27 2.04
N LEU A 278 -2.96 1.93 3.20
CA LEU A 278 -1.86 2.14 4.16
C LEU A 278 -1.35 0.82 4.75
N MET A 279 -2.23 -0.15 5.01
CA MET A 279 -1.80 -1.47 5.48
C MET A 279 -1.02 -2.23 4.42
N PHE A 280 -1.49 -2.21 3.17
CA PHE A 280 -0.75 -2.78 2.05
C PHE A 280 0.57 -2.05 1.81
N SER A 281 0.60 -0.72 1.98
CA SER A 281 1.85 0.06 1.92
C SER A 281 2.83 -0.38 3.00
N ARG A 282 2.37 -0.59 4.23
CA ARG A 282 3.20 -1.12 5.31
C ARG A 282 3.73 -2.51 5.01
N GLN A 283 2.89 -3.41 4.48
CA GLN A 283 3.30 -4.76 4.10
C GLN A 283 4.35 -4.73 2.97
N LEU A 284 4.12 -3.93 1.93
CA LEU A 284 5.08 -3.69 0.85
C LEU A 284 6.41 -3.17 1.40
N ALA A 285 6.36 -2.19 2.31
CA ALA A 285 7.55 -1.63 2.95
C ALA A 285 8.38 -2.71 3.67
N HIS A 286 7.74 -3.59 4.44
CA HIS A 286 8.44 -4.69 5.11
C HIS A 286 9.06 -5.70 4.13
N TYR A 287 8.37 -6.04 3.04
CA TYR A 287 8.93 -6.94 2.03
C TYR A 287 10.12 -6.32 1.31
N VAL A 288 10.03 -5.04 0.97
CA VAL A 288 11.13 -4.30 0.32
C VAL A 288 12.31 -4.15 1.27
N GLN A 289 12.10 -3.70 2.52
CA GLN A 289 13.14 -3.58 3.55
C GLN A 289 13.89 -4.90 3.72
N ALA A 290 13.17 -5.98 4.02
CA ALA A 290 13.78 -7.30 4.25
C ALA A 290 14.54 -7.84 3.03
N SER A 291 14.09 -7.53 1.82
CA SER A 291 14.74 -7.98 0.58
C SER A 291 16.00 -7.17 0.29
N LEU A 292 15.98 -5.85 0.54
CA LEU A 292 17.14 -4.97 0.42
C LEU A 292 18.24 -5.36 1.40
N LEU A 293 17.91 -5.55 2.67
CA LEU A 293 18.88 -5.95 3.70
C LEU A 293 19.55 -7.28 3.36
N ARG A 294 18.79 -8.26 2.87
CA ARG A 294 19.34 -9.55 2.43
C ARG A 294 20.27 -9.42 1.22
N ALA A 295 19.96 -8.52 0.29
CA ALA A 295 20.76 -8.34 -0.91
C ALA A 295 22.05 -7.57 -0.67
N THR A 296 22.07 -6.65 0.30
CA THR A 296 23.15 -5.66 0.48
C THR A 296 23.96 -5.83 1.74
N GLY A 297 23.41 -6.49 2.77
CA GLY A 297 24.00 -6.50 4.12
C GLY A 297 24.04 -5.12 4.78
N ALA A 298 23.22 -4.17 4.31
CA ALA A 298 23.15 -2.83 4.88
C ALA A 298 22.57 -2.82 6.31
N VAL A 299 22.82 -1.75 7.04
CA VAL A 299 22.23 -1.55 8.37
C VAL A 299 20.72 -1.37 8.24
N ASP A 300 19.97 -2.07 9.09
CA ASP A 300 18.51 -1.95 9.15
C ASP A 300 18.12 -0.72 10.00
N ARG A 301 17.49 0.26 9.37
CA ARG A 301 16.93 1.44 10.04
C ARG A 301 15.42 1.34 10.22
N GLY A 302 14.81 0.28 9.72
CA GLY A 302 13.43 -0.09 9.92
C GLY A 302 12.43 0.50 8.92
N VAL A 303 11.17 0.16 9.15
CA VAL A 303 10.00 0.66 8.42
C VAL A 303 9.28 1.66 9.30
N ARG A 304 9.00 2.85 8.79
CA ARG A 304 8.41 3.96 9.54
C ARG A 304 7.26 4.62 8.79
N GLN A 305 6.49 5.45 9.50
CA GLN A 305 5.53 6.37 8.92
C GLN A 305 6.11 7.78 8.82
N ALA A 306 5.80 8.47 7.70
CA ALA A 306 6.14 9.87 7.58
C ALA A 306 5.25 10.59 6.54
N PRO A 307 5.02 11.91 6.69
CA PRO A 307 4.16 12.69 5.80
C PRO A 307 4.93 13.18 4.55
N PHE A 308 5.54 12.24 3.80
CA PHE A 308 6.12 12.54 2.51
C PHE A 308 5.03 12.93 1.51
N TYR A 309 5.14 14.11 0.94
CA TYR A 309 4.11 14.68 0.08
C TYR A 309 3.83 13.83 -1.17
N VAL A 310 4.85 13.18 -1.71
CA VAL A 310 4.72 12.29 -2.87
C VAL A 310 3.87 11.04 -2.58
N LEU A 311 3.76 10.63 -1.32
CA LEU A 311 2.97 9.47 -0.89
C LEU A 311 1.54 9.83 -0.45
N ARG A 312 1.15 11.13 -0.45
CA ARG A 312 -0.14 11.57 0.10
C ARG A 312 -1.37 11.03 -0.63
N ASN A 313 -1.20 10.57 -1.86
CA ASN A 313 -2.30 10.03 -2.66
C ASN A 313 -2.45 8.53 -2.43
N ALA A 314 -3.03 8.14 -1.29
CA ALA A 314 -3.14 6.76 -0.81
C ALA A 314 -4.20 5.91 -1.56
N ARG A 315 -4.32 6.05 -2.89
CA ARG A 315 -5.27 5.28 -3.71
C ARG A 315 -4.79 3.87 -4.04
N ILE A 316 -3.49 3.64 -3.91
CA ILE A 316 -2.81 2.34 -4.10
C ILE A 316 -1.71 2.21 -3.03
N PRO A 317 -1.18 1.00 -2.78
CA PRO A 317 -0.02 0.84 -1.92
C PRO A 317 1.17 1.67 -2.42
N ALA A 318 1.73 2.50 -1.54
CA ALA A 318 2.78 3.46 -1.86
C ALA A 318 3.85 3.53 -0.76
N ILE A 319 5.12 3.49 -1.17
CA ILE A 319 6.28 3.59 -0.27
C ILE A 319 7.34 4.53 -0.83
N LEU A 320 8.18 5.06 0.08
CA LEU A 320 9.43 5.74 -0.23
C LEU A 320 10.58 4.96 0.40
N VAL A 321 11.62 4.71 -0.36
CA VAL A 321 12.78 3.90 0.05
C VAL A 321 14.02 4.75 0.03
N GLU A 322 14.65 4.92 1.19
CA GLU A 322 15.99 5.50 1.35
C GLU A 322 17.01 4.37 1.26
N VAL A 323 17.72 4.26 0.16
CA VAL A 323 18.60 3.12 -0.13
C VAL A 323 19.99 3.23 0.49
N GLY A 324 20.24 4.28 1.28
CA GLY A 324 21.51 4.56 1.94
C GLY A 324 21.75 6.06 2.07
N PHE A 325 22.95 6.44 2.52
CA PHE A 325 23.32 7.84 2.78
C PHE A 325 24.44 8.30 1.82
N ALA A 326 24.15 9.33 1.02
CA ALA A 326 25.07 9.87 0.01
C ALA A 326 26.38 10.42 0.61
N ASN A 327 26.30 10.98 1.80
CA ASN A 327 27.44 11.62 2.47
C ASN A 327 28.17 10.73 3.50
N HIS A 328 27.73 9.48 3.71
CA HIS A 328 28.44 8.55 4.60
C HIS A 328 29.68 7.98 3.90
N PRO A 329 30.89 8.02 4.53
CA PRO A 329 32.14 7.69 3.84
C PRO A 329 32.21 6.28 3.24
N THR A 330 31.64 5.29 3.94
CA THR A 330 31.64 3.91 3.47
C THR A 330 30.47 3.64 2.54
N GLU A 331 29.27 4.04 2.91
CA GLU A 331 28.05 3.73 2.15
C GLU A 331 27.95 4.54 0.86
N GLY A 332 28.31 5.84 0.92
CA GLY A 332 28.37 6.69 -0.26
C GLY A 332 29.36 6.15 -1.32
N ARG A 333 30.52 5.59 -0.89
CA ARG A 333 31.44 4.92 -1.82
C ARG A 333 30.86 3.61 -2.38
N LYS A 334 30.11 2.82 -1.57
CA LYS A 334 29.41 1.64 -2.10
C LYS A 334 28.39 2.05 -3.16
N LEU A 335 27.64 3.14 -2.94
CA LEU A 335 26.66 3.68 -3.90
C LEU A 335 27.31 4.13 -5.23
N GLN A 336 28.62 4.37 -5.29
CA GLN A 336 29.36 4.62 -6.54
C GLN A 336 29.54 3.36 -7.37
N THR A 337 29.52 2.16 -6.74
CA THR A 337 29.87 0.91 -7.41
C THR A 337 28.66 0.30 -8.13
N ASP A 338 28.91 -0.24 -9.33
CA ASP A 338 27.89 -0.93 -10.13
C ASP A 338 27.32 -2.16 -9.40
N ALA A 339 28.18 -2.94 -8.74
CA ALA A 339 27.79 -4.13 -8.00
C ALA A 339 26.81 -3.83 -6.85
N TYR A 340 27.02 -2.75 -6.10
CA TYR A 340 26.12 -2.41 -5.00
C TYR A 340 24.80 -1.85 -5.50
N ARG A 341 24.81 -1.03 -6.55
CA ARG A 341 23.59 -0.57 -7.22
C ARG A 341 22.78 -1.73 -7.80
N GLN A 342 23.45 -2.73 -8.37
CA GLN A 342 22.79 -3.92 -8.87
C GLN A 342 22.15 -4.73 -7.73
N ALA A 343 22.84 -4.91 -6.62
CA ALA A 343 22.30 -5.60 -5.43
C ALA A 343 21.08 -4.84 -4.85
N LEU A 344 21.12 -3.51 -4.79
CA LEU A 344 19.98 -2.68 -4.40
C LEU A 344 18.78 -2.87 -5.33
N ALA A 345 19.02 -2.85 -6.65
CA ALA A 345 17.97 -3.02 -7.65
C ALA A 345 17.32 -4.42 -7.56
N GLU A 346 18.12 -5.47 -7.36
CA GLU A 346 17.63 -6.83 -7.16
C GLU A 346 16.82 -6.96 -5.86
N GLY A 347 17.29 -6.32 -4.78
CA GLY A 347 16.58 -6.28 -3.50
C GLY A 347 15.22 -5.59 -3.63
N LEU A 348 15.17 -4.41 -4.28
CA LEU A 348 13.94 -3.68 -4.57
C LEU A 348 12.97 -4.52 -5.39
N ALA A 349 13.43 -5.05 -6.52
CA ALA A 349 12.59 -5.84 -7.42
C ALA A 349 12.05 -7.10 -6.73
N ARG A 350 12.87 -7.81 -5.96
CA ARG A 350 12.44 -9.00 -5.20
C ARG A 350 11.39 -8.67 -4.14
N GLY A 351 11.53 -7.55 -3.42
CA GLY A 351 10.53 -7.10 -2.45
C GLY A 351 9.20 -6.76 -3.10
N ILE A 352 9.24 -6.07 -4.24
CA ILE A 352 8.07 -5.73 -5.06
C ILE A 352 7.38 -7.00 -5.58
N LEU A 353 8.12 -7.90 -6.21
CA LEU A 353 7.59 -9.16 -6.74
C LEU A 353 6.96 -10.03 -5.65
N ARG A 354 7.62 -10.11 -4.49
CA ARG A 354 7.07 -10.83 -3.34
C ARG A 354 5.72 -10.27 -2.90
N PHE A 355 5.58 -8.95 -2.87
CA PHE A 355 4.30 -8.32 -2.55
C PHE A 355 3.23 -8.59 -3.61
N LEU A 356 3.59 -8.45 -4.90
CA LEU A 356 2.65 -8.69 -6.01
C LEU A 356 2.17 -10.15 -6.08
N ASN A 357 2.99 -11.11 -5.66
CA ASN A 357 2.68 -12.54 -5.74
C ASN A 357 2.01 -13.08 -4.47
N ASN A 358 2.18 -12.43 -3.31
CA ASN A 358 1.49 -12.82 -2.07
C ASN A 358 0.11 -12.16 -1.91
N GLY A 359 -0.32 -11.37 -2.88
CA GLY A 359 -1.65 -10.77 -2.96
C GLY A 359 -2.63 -11.58 -3.83
N GLU A 360 -2.21 -12.77 -4.29
CA GLU A 360 -3.04 -13.76 -5.00
C GLU A 360 -3.59 -14.82 -4.06
#